data_98e8b016f17d63195391a8ca08137d31
#
_entry.id   98e8b016f17d63195391a8ca08137d31
#
_cell.length_a   1.000
_cell.length_b   1.000
_cell.length_c   1.000
_cell.angle_alpha   90.00
_cell.angle_beta   90.00
_cell.angle_gamma   90.00
#
_symmetry.space_group_name_H-M   'P 1'
#
loop_
_entity.id
_entity.type
_entity.pdbx_description
1 polymer ?
#
loop_
_entity_poly.entity_id
_entity_poly.type
_entity_poly.pdbx_seq_one_letter_code
_entity_poly.pdbx_strand_id
1 'polypeptide(L)'
;VEREGRERPIDPRAAKRNRDALRLGLGRLGDRKRLGPAASVSVPTAFGVDGGEVFFGMAYQGRTRYTEEDDAAGVVGVGIGTRRLIALEAALTTYSTIRSYPFETGGVSFKLHRALPRQTSVAVGYENALSWGGSDAEGSLYAAVTKMVNLREDPEAPFNTAVLTLGVGDGRFRFEEDDADDKETINLFAAAGARVTPQVSLVADWTGQDLNAAASLTPLRHIPVVVTIGLADLTGSAGDGARLILSLGYGLALRQPF
;
A
#
# COMPACT_ATOMS: atom_id res chain seq x y z
N VAL A 1 -16.19 -43.13 -28.12
CA VAL A 1 -14.83 -43.13 -27.56
C VAL A 1 -14.67 -41.81 -26.82
N GLU A 2 -14.97 -41.83 -25.52
CA GLU A 2 -14.77 -40.73 -24.59
C GLU A 2 -13.27 -40.53 -24.35
N ARG A 3 -12.78 -39.34 -24.63
CA ARG A 3 -11.46 -38.90 -24.16
C ARG A 3 -11.64 -38.26 -22.79
N GLU A 4 -11.43 -39.02 -21.73
CA GLU A 4 -11.20 -38.50 -20.39
C GLU A 4 -10.00 -37.54 -20.42
N GLY A 5 -10.28 -36.26 -20.25
CA GLY A 5 -9.26 -35.23 -19.99
C GLY A 5 -8.67 -35.44 -18.61
N ARG A 6 -7.54 -36.15 -18.51
CA ARG A 6 -6.76 -36.21 -17.27
C ARG A 6 -6.29 -34.80 -16.92
N GLU A 7 -6.93 -34.18 -15.94
CA GLU A 7 -6.40 -33.00 -15.27
C GLU A 7 -5.00 -33.35 -14.73
N ARG A 8 -4.00 -32.63 -15.18
CA ARG A 8 -2.63 -32.77 -14.63
C ARG A 8 -2.67 -32.39 -13.15
N PRO A 9 -2.11 -33.21 -12.24
CA PRO A 9 -2.02 -32.84 -10.83
C PRO A 9 -1.30 -31.49 -10.70
N ILE A 10 -1.93 -30.54 -10.03
CA ILE A 10 -1.32 -29.23 -9.73
C ILE A 10 -0.12 -29.50 -8.83
N ASP A 11 1.09 -29.12 -9.27
CA ASP A 11 2.29 -29.23 -8.45
C ASP A 11 2.09 -28.44 -7.13
N PRO A 12 2.07 -29.11 -5.97
CA PRO A 12 1.82 -28.46 -4.68
C PRO A 12 2.86 -27.37 -4.37
N ARG A 13 4.07 -27.47 -4.92
CA ARG A 13 5.16 -26.48 -4.74
C ARG A 13 4.92 -25.24 -5.61
N ALA A 14 4.39 -25.40 -6.82
CA ALA A 14 4.01 -24.27 -7.68
C ALA A 14 2.79 -23.54 -7.11
N ALA A 15 1.80 -24.27 -6.58
CA ALA A 15 0.65 -23.69 -5.89
C ALA A 15 1.04 -22.94 -4.60
N LYS A 16 2.05 -23.44 -3.86
CA LYS A 16 2.58 -22.79 -2.66
C LYS A 16 3.35 -21.50 -3.05
N ARG A 17 4.22 -21.54 -4.06
CA ARG A 17 4.96 -20.36 -4.57
C ARG A 17 4.02 -19.24 -5.02
N ASN A 18 2.97 -19.56 -5.76
CA ASN A 18 1.99 -18.57 -6.22
C ASN A 18 1.18 -17.95 -5.07
N ARG A 19 0.92 -18.71 -3.99
CA ARG A 19 0.27 -18.19 -2.78
C ARG A 19 1.19 -17.28 -1.98
N ASP A 20 2.47 -17.60 -1.89
CA ASP A 20 3.44 -16.82 -1.10
C ASP A 20 3.83 -15.51 -1.80
N ALA A 21 3.81 -15.48 -3.13
CA ALA A 21 4.11 -14.31 -3.94
C ALA A 21 3.08 -13.16 -3.84
N LEU A 22 1.87 -13.43 -3.33
CA LEU A 22 0.76 -12.46 -3.25
C LEU A 22 0.53 -11.89 -1.84
N ARG A 23 1.45 -12.12 -0.91
CA ARG A 23 1.27 -11.83 0.53
C ARG A 23 1.83 -10.50 1.03
N LEU A 24 2.46 -9.73 0.18
CA LEU A 24 2.99 -8.41 0.53
C LEU A 24 2.10 -7.32 -0.07
N GLY A 25 1.78 -6.36 0.73
CA GLY A 25 0.69 -5.42 0.49
C GLY A 25 -0.63 -6.06 0.92
N LEU A 26 -1.71 -5.36 1.02
CA LEU A 26 -3.01 -5.96 1.39
C LEU A 26 -3.23 -7.25 0.58
N GLY A 27 -2.62 -8.32 1.06
CA GLY A 27 -2.52 -9.59 0.39
C GLY A 27 -3.89 -10.27 0.38
N ARG A 28 -4.15 -11.11 -0.59
CA ARG A 28 -5.39 -11.86 -0.81
C ARG A 28 -6.21 -12.05 0.46
N LEU A 29 -7.28 -11.30 0.58
CA LEU A 29 -8.24 -11.39 1.65
C LEU A 29 -9.10 -12.67 1.58
N GLY A 30 -8.97 -13.47 0.53
CA GLY A 30 -9.71 -14.71 0.32
C GLY A 30 -9.11 -15.97 0.94
N ASP A 31 -7.81 -16.00 1.20
CA ASP A 31 -7.17 -17.09 1.92
C ASP A 31 -7.04 -16.67 3.40
N ARG A 32 -7.79 -17.28 4.29
CA ARG A 32 -7.70 -17.08 5.76
C ARG A 32 -6.31 -17.34 6.34
N LYS A 33 -5.29 -17.44 5.51
CA LYS A 33 -3.91 -17.75 5.88
C LYS A 33 -2.97 -16.62 5.50
N ARG A 34 -2.75 -15.72 6.46
CA ARG A 34 -1.60 -14.81 6.58
C ARG A 34 -1.56 -13.63 5.60
N LEU A 35 -2.08 -12.50 6.02
CA LEU A 35 -1.64 -11.20 5.49
C LEU A 35 -0.13 -11.07 5.70
N GLY A 36 0.57 -10.58 4.68
CA GLY A 36 1.95 -10.13 4.84
C GLY A 36 1.97 -8.72 5.44
N PRO A 37 3.04 -8.34 6.15
CA PRO A 37 3.22 -6.96 6.59
C PRO A 37 3.37 -6.01 5.40
N ALA A 38 3.19 -4.71 5.63
CA ALA A 38 3.23 -3.68 4.58
C ALA A 38 4.56 -3.67 3.82
N ALA A 39 4.51 -3.21 2.58
CA ALA A 39 5.65 -3.07 1.67
C ALA A 39 6.02 -1.61 1.40
N SER A 40 5.25 -0.68 1.93
CA SER A 40 5.42 0.77 1.85
C SER A 40 4.76 1.42 3.07
N VAL A 41 5.16 2.61 3.42
CA VAL A 41 4.59 3.43 4.50
C VAL A 41 3.59 4.42 3.91
N SER A 42 4.05 5.29 3.04
CA SER A 42 3.29 6.44 2.54
C SER A 42 3.21 6.51 1.01
N VAL A 43 4.06 5.82 0.26
CA VAL A 43 3.94 5.82 -1.20
C VAL A 43 3.05 4.68 -1.71
N PRO A 44 2.31 4.89 -2.80
CA PRO A 44 1.46 3.86 -3.36
C PRO A 44 2.29 2.74 -3.97
N THR A 45 1.94 1.49 -3.67
CA THR A 45 2.45 0.33 -4.40
C THR A 45 1.55 0.00 -5.59
N ALA A 46 2.08 -0.73 -6.57
CA ALA A 46 1.28 -1.25 -7.68
C ALA A 46 0.44 -2.48 -7.29
N PHE A 47 0.46 -2.90 -6.02
CA PHE A 47 -0.48 -3.86 -5.49
C PHE A 47 -1.83 -3.19 -5.22
N GLY A 48 -2.90 -3.98 -5.27
CA GLY A 48 -4.24 -3.50 -4.98
C GLY A 48 -5.20 -4.64 -4.72
N VAL A 49 -6.44 -4.30 -4.37
CA VAL A 49 -7.52 -5.24 -4.07
C VAL A 49 -8.29 -5.62 -5.33
N ASP A 50 -8.72 -6.88 -5.40
CA ASP A 50 -9.55 -7.42 -6.50
C ASP A 50 -11.04 -7.24 -6.21
N GLY A 51 -11.88 -7.49 -7.20
CA GLY A 51 -13.34 -7.48 -7.07
C GLY A 51 -13.82 -8.40 -5.93
N GLY A 52 -14.66 -7.86 -5.04
CA GLY A 52 -15.14 -8.52 -3.84
C GLY A 52 -14.20 -8.44 -2.64
N GLU A 53 -13.11 -7.70 -2.73
CA GLU A 53 -12.24 -7.37 -1.61
C GLU A 53 -12.51 -5.94 -1.13
N VAL A 54 -12.48 -5.73 0.19
CA VAL A 54 -12.66 -4.44 0.88
C VAL A 54 -11.51 -4.26 1.85
N PHE A 55 -11.04 -3.03 2.01
CA PHE A 55 -10.05 -2.72 3.04
C PHE A 55 -10.47 -1.50 3.86
N PHE A 56 -9.96 -1.44 5.06
CA PHE A 56 -10.07 -0.34 6.00
C PHE A 56 -8.68 0.02 6.49
N GLY A 57 -8.45 1.28 6.71
CA GLY A 57 -7.18 1.77 7.25
C GLY A 57 -7.40 2.96 8.16
N MET A 58 -6.52 3.10 9.12
CA MET A 58 -6.36 4.30 9.95
C MET A 58 -4.88 4.63 10.02
N ALA A 59 -4.57 5.90 9.95
CA ALA A 59 -3.23 6.42 10.13
C ALA A 59 -3.25 7.54 11.16
N TYR A 60 -2.20 7.62 11.97
CA TYR A 60 -1.98 8.66 12.98
C TYR A 60 -0.58 9.22 12.81
N GLN A 61 -0.46 10.51 12.94
CA GLN A 61 0.80 11.25 13.00
C GLN A 61 0.89 11.95 14.36
N GLY A 62 2.01 11.81 15.05
CA GLY A 62 2.25 12.46 16.34
C GLY A 62 2.34 13.99 16.24
N ARG A 63 2.58 14.51 15.05
CA ARG A 63 2.42 15.90 14.62
C ARG A 63 2.29 15.96 13.10
N THR A 64 1.66 16.99 12.58
CA THR A 64 1.61 17.29 11.15
C THR A 64 2.79 18.17 10.74
N ARG A 65 3.02 18.33 9.43
CA ARG A 65 4.10 19.21 8.95
C ARG A 65 3.90 20.64 9.44
N TYR A 66 4.98 21.27 9.87
CA TYR A 66 5.02 22.67 10.33
C TYR A 66 4.11 23.00 11.53
N THR A 67 3.64 21.99 12.25
CA THR A 67 2.82 22.17 13.45
C THR A 67 3.25 21.21 14.56
N GLU A 68 2.86 21.51 15.80
CA GLU A 68 3.00 20.61 16.96
C GLU A 68 1.72 19.77 17.18
N GLU A 69 0.75 19.84 16.27
CA GLU A 69 -0.52 19.18 16.42
C GLU A 69 -0.50 17.78 15.80
N ASP A 70 -1.01 16.80 16.54
CA ASP A 70 -1.23 15.45 16.05
C ASP A 70 -2.46 15.39 15.16
N ASP A 71 -2.51 14.39 14.28
CA ASP A 71 -3.67 14.17 13.42
C ASP A 71 -3.84 12.69 13.06
N ALA A 72 -5.05 12.35 12.61
CA ALA A 72 -5.37 11.02 12.14
C ALA A 72 -6.27 11.05 10.91
N ALA A 73 -6.12 10.06 10.07
CA ALA A 73 -6.94 9.85 8.87
C ALA A 73 -7.51 8.44 8.85
N GLY A 74 -8.67 8.29 8.22
CA GLY A 74 -9.32 7.00 8.00
C GLY A 74 -9.55 6.74 6.52
N VAL A 75 -9.46 5.50 6.09
CA VAL A 75 -9.74 5.10 4.70
C VAL A 75 -10.57 3.83 4.65
N VAL A 76 -11.49 3.78 3.69
CA VAL A 76 -12.18 2.57 3.28
C VAL A 76 -12.11 2.46 1.77
N GLY A 77 -11.82 1.26 1.27
CA GLY A 77 -11.73 1.04 -0.17
C GLY A 77 -12.26 -0.32 -0.59
N VAL A 78 -12.60 -0.41 -1.87
CA VAL A 78 -13.17 -1.59 -2.51
C VAL A 78 -12.49 -1.86 -3.84
N GLY A 79 -12.43 -3.14 -4.23
CA GLY A 79 -11.93 -3.58 -5.53
C GLY A 79 -13.04 -3.99 -6.48
N ILE A 80 -12.81 -3.76 -7.77
CA ILE A 80 -13.66 -4.18 -8.90
C ILE A 80 -12.76 -4.80 -9.97
N GLY A 81 -13.16 -5.92 -10.55
CA GLY A 81 -12.37 -6.63 -11.57
C GLY A 81 -11.33 -7.58 -10.97
N THR A 82 -10.30 -7.89 -11.72
CA THR A 82 -9.24 -8.81 -11.27
C THR A 82 -7.87 -8.35 -11.73
N ARG A 83 -6.89 -8.38 -10.84
CA ARG A 83 -5.48 -8.02 -11.14
C ARG A 83 -4.85 -8.86 -12.27
N ARG A 84 -5.43 -10.01 -12.61
CA ARG A 84 -4.95 -10.84 -13.75
C ARG A 84 -5.20 -10.17 -15.08
N LEU A 85 -6.30 -9.42 -15.20
CA LEU A 85 -6.65 -8.63 -16.38
C LEU A 85 -6.41 -7.15 -16.09
N ILE A 86 -7.34 -6.52 -15.43
CA ILE A 86 -7.28 -5.17 -14.84
C ILE A 86 -8.22 -5.16 -13.64
N ALA A 87 -7.79 -4.57 -12.53
CA ALA A 87 -8.64 -4.27 -11.40
C ALA A 87 -8.64 -2.76 -11.13
N LEU A 88 -9.80 -2.24 -10.73
CA LEU A 88 -9.99 -0.90 -10.23
C LEU A 88 -10.16 -0.97 -8.71
N GLU A 89 -9.40 -0.19 -7.99
CA GLU A 89 -9.56 0.10 -6.58
C GLU A 89 -10.12 1.53 -6.44
N ALA A 90 -11.17 1.68 -5.63
CA ALA A 90 -11.73 2.97 -5.25
C ALA A 90 -11.65 3.09 -3.71
N ALA A 91 -11.17 4.23 -3.24
CA ALA A 91 -10.98 4.51 -1.82
C ALA A 91 -11.59 5.85 -1.43
N LEU A 92 -12.26 5.87 -0.29
CA LEU A 92 -12.76 7.06 0.39
C LEU A 92 -11.86 7.30 1.60
N THR A 93 -11.23 8.48 1.67
CA THR A 93 -10.40 8.90 2.79
C THR A 93 -11.06 10.05 3.51
N THR A 94 -11.06 10.03 4.84
CA THR A 94 -11.40 11.16 5.70
C THR A 94 -10.15 11.63 6.41
N TYR A 95 -9.91 12.94 6.39
CA TYR A 95 -8.75 13.58 6.99
C TYR A 95 -9.10 14.20 8.34
N SER A 96 -8.09 14.46 9.17
CA SER A 96 -8.21 15.21 10.43
C SER A 96 -9.29 14.66 11.36
N THR A 97 -9.37 13.33 11.52
CA THR A 97 -10.46 12.66 12.26
C THR A 97 -10.44 12.91 13.77
N ILE A 98 -9.34 13.45 14.33
CA ILE A 98 -9.21 13.79 15.75
C ILE A 98 -9.24 15.29 16.01
N ARG A 99 -9.12 16.13 14.97
CA ARG A 99 -9.12 17.60 15.09
C ARG A 99 -10.39 18.25 14.53
N SER A 100 -11.12 17.54 13.67
CA SER A 100 -12.37 18.00 13.09
C SER A 100 -13.47 16.94 13.25
N TYR A 101 -14.69 17.27 12.85
CA TYR A 101 -15.74 16.25 12.82
C TYR A 101 -15.40 15.18 11.77
N PRO A 102 -15.66 13.90 12.06
CA PRO A 102 -15.48 12.83 11.08
C PRO A 102 -16.20 13.15 9.77
N PHE A 103 -15.50 12.98 8.63
CA PHE A 103 -16.01 13.28 7.28
C PHE A 103 -16.20 14.78 6.95
N GLU A 104 -15.77 15.71 7.79
CA GLU A 104 -15.78 17.14 7.47
C GLU A 104 -14.85 17.43 6.27
N THR A 105 -13.67 16.80 6.23
CA THR A 105 -12.73 16.87 5.12
C THR A 105 -12.40 15.47 4.60
N GLY A 106 -12.19 15.35 3.30
CA GLY A 106 -11.84 14.06 2.73
C GLY A 106 -11.64 14.07 1.23
N GLY A 107 -11.38 12.88 0.68
CA GLY A 107 -11.19 12.69 -0.75
C GLY A 107 -11.53 11.29 -1.22
N VAL A 108 -11.77 11.18 -2.53
CA VAL A 108 -11.96 9.91 -3.25
C VAL A 108 -10.77 9.69 -4.16
N SER A 109 -10.18 8.51 -4.08
CA SER A 109 -9.03 8.09 -4.87
C SER A 109 -9.35 6.87 -5.70
N PHE A 110 -8.71 6.76 -6.86
CA PHE A 110 -8.86 5.62 -7.77
C PHE A 110 -7.49 5.06 -8.15
N LYS A 111 -7.40 3.73 -8.29
CA LYS A 111 -6.21 3.05 -8.77
C LYS A 111 -6.58 1.91 -9.71
N LEU A 112 -6.08 1.96 -10.95
CA LEU A 112 -6.09 0.84 -11.87
C LEU A 112 -4.78 0.06 -11.68
N HIS A 113 -4.88 -1.26 -11.51
CA HIS A 113 -3.70 -2.08 -11.32
C HIS A 113 -3.78 -3.43 -12.03
N ARG A 114 -2.61 -3.98 -12.36
CA ARG A 114 -2.48 -5.27 -13.02
C ARG A 114 -1.26 -6.03 -12.53
N ALA A 115 -1.44 -7.33 -12.28
CA ALA A 115 -0.34 -8.24 -12.02
C ALA A 115 0.25 -8.76 -13.34
N LEU A 116 1.55 -8.63 -13.49
CA LEU A 116 2.34 -9.11 -14.61
C LEU A 116 3.13 -10.38 -14.22
N PRO A 117 3.68 -11.13 -15.20
CA PRO A 117 4.58 -12.24 -14.91
C PRO A 117 5.77 -11.86 -14.02
N ARG A 118 6.42 -12.88 -13.45
CA ARG A 118 7.64 -12.73 -12.62
C ARG A 118 7.44 -11.86 -11.39
N GLN A 119 6.25 -11.92 -10.75
CA GLN A 119 5.95 -11.18 -9.50
C GLN A 119 6.11 -9.65 -9.63
N THR A 120 5.73 -9.12 -10.76
CA THR A 120 5.71 -7.69 -11.04
C THR A 120 4.26 -7.22 -11.07
N SER A 121 3.99 -6.01 -10.63
CA SER A 121 2.70 -5.34 -10.79
C SER A 121 2.90 -3.94 -11.32
N VAL A 122 1.91 -3.42 -12.03
CA VAL A 122 1.88 -2.03 -12.50
C VAL A 122 0.57 -1.39 -12.06
N ALA A 123 0.61 -0.10 -11.78
CA ALA A 123 -0.58 0.68 -11.44
C ALA A 123 -0.49 2.11 -11.98
N VAL A 124 -1.66 2.68 -12.25
CA VAL A 124 -1.87 4.11 -12.42
C VAL A 124 -2.98 4.50 -11.47
N GLY A 125 -2.82 5.58 -10.73
CA GLY A 125 -3.82 6.04 -9.78
C GLY A 125 -3.92 7.55 -9.74
N TYR A 126 -5.06 8.02 -9.26
CA TYR A 126 -5.33 9.41 -8.98
C TYR A 126 -5.86 9.52 -7.55
N GLU A 127 -5.00 10.02 -6.66
CA GLU A 127 -5.37 10.28 -5.27
C GLU A 127 -6.11 11.61 -5.19
N ASN A 128 -7.10 11.69 -4.31
CA ASN A 128 -7.93 12.89 -4.14
C ASN A 128 -8.54 13.43 -5.44
N ALA A 129 -8.93 12.54 -6.36
CA ALA A 129 -9.60 12.89 -7.60
C ALA A 129 -10.87 13.72 -7.37
N LEU A 130 -11.52 13.52 -6.24
CA LEU A 130 -12.61 14.35 -5.71
C LEU A 130 -12.28 14.64 -4.26
N SER A 131 -12.31 15.90 -3.86
CA SER A 131 -12.07 16.34 -2.47
C SER A 131 -13.20 17.23 -1.99
N TRP A 132 -13.41 17.29 -0.67
CA TRP A 132 -14.41 18.15 -0.03
C TRP A 132 -13.88 18.69 1.30
N GLY A 133 -14.55 19.71 1.82
CA GLY A 133 -14.28 20.29 3.14
C GLY A 133 -13.11 21.26 3.19
N GLY A 134 -12.65 21.76 2.04
CA GLY A 134 -11.52 22.68 1.99
C GLY A 134 -10.18 22.03 2.41
N SER A 135 -10.06 20.72 2.18
CA SER A 135 -8.79 19.99 2.36
C SER A 135 -7.72 20.59 1.45
N ASP A 136 -6.53 20.82 2.00
CA ASP A 136 -5.29 21.16 1.29
C ASP A 136 -4.65 19.93 0.59
N ALA A 137 -5.25 18.75 0.75
CA ALA A 137 -4.79 17.53 0.08
C ALA A 137 -5.09 17.61 -1.43
N GLU A 138 -4.09 17.98 -2.19
CA GLU A 138 -4.16 18.11 -3.64
C GLU A 138 -4.43 16.77 -4.33
N GLY A 139 -5.08 16.84 -5.51
CA GLY A 139 -5.16 15.72 -6.43
C GLY A 139 -3.78 15.32 -6.92
N SER A 140 -3.43 14.03 -6.86
CA SER A 140 -2.10 13.55 -7.27
C SER A 140 -2.22 12.37 -8.21
N LEU A 141 -1.81 12.56 -9.46
CA LEU A 141 -1.73 11.49 -10.46
C LEU A 141 -0.39 10.77 -10.32
N TYR A 142 -0.41 9.45 -10.40
CA TYR A 142 0.82 8.67 -10.34
C TYR A 142 0.79 7.44 -11.22
N ALA A 143 1.99 6.94 -11.55
CA ALA A 143 2.21 5.61 -12.10
C ALA A 143 3.29 4.89 -11.27
N ALA A 144 3.08 3.60 -11.02
CA ALA A 144 4.00 2.80 -10.22
C ALA A 144 4.23 1.40 -10.80
N VAL A 145 5.42 0.88 -10.58
CA VAL A 145 5.77 -0.52 -10.75
C VAL A 145 6.25 -1.08 -9.42
N THR A 146 5.75 -2.26 -9.06
CA THR A 146 6.18 -2.97 -7.86
C THR A 146 6.68 -4.34 -8.22
N LYS A 147 7.87 -4.68 -7.74
CA LYS A 147 8.54 -5.96 -7.93
C LYS A 147 8.72 -6.66 -6.59
N MET A 148 8.25 -7.91 -6.52
CA MET A 148 8.56 -8.80 -5.40
C MET A 148 9.69 -9.73 -5.81
N VAL A 149 10.65 -9.92 -4.93
CA VAL A 149 11.81 -10.80 -5.12
C VAL A 149 11.85 -11.80 -3.97
N ASN A 150 11.79 -13.08 -4.29
CA ASN A 150 12.06 -14.14 -3.32
C ASN A 150 13.57 -14.31 -3.18
N LEU A 151 14.11 -13.95 -2.02
CA LEU A 151 15.54 -14.05 -1.71
C LEU A 151 15.90 -15.45 -1.22
N ARG A 152 14.92 -16.19 -0.68
CA ARG A 152 15.08 -17.55 -0.17
C ARG A 152 13.88 -18.41 -0.56
N GLU A 153 14.10 -19.69 -0.71
CA GLU A 153 13.04 -20.66 -1.07
C GLU A 153 12.12 -20.97 0.12
N ASP A 154 12.68 -20.99 1.33
CA ASP A 154 11.91 -21.22 2.55
C ASP A 154 11.14 -19.96 2.95
N PRO A 155 9.79 -19.99 2.92
CA PRO A 155 8.96 -18.86 3.28
C PRO A 155 8.98 -18.50 4.78
N GLU A 156 9.46 -19.38 5.63
CA GLU A 156 9.63 -19.12 7.06
C GLU A 156 11.04 -18.58 7.40
N ALA A 157 12.00 -18.65 6.45
CA ALA A 157 13.32 -18.12 6.66
C ALA A 157 13.31 -16.59 6.83
N PRO A 158 14.17 -16.03 7.70
CA PRO A 158 14.33 -14.59 7.80
C PRO A 158 14.88 -14.02 6.47
N PHE A 159 14.45 -12.80 6.14
CA PHE A 159 14.81 -12.11 4.90
C PHE A 159 14.52 -12.95 3.63
N ASN A 160 13.39 -13.66 3.62
CA ASN A 160 13.01 -14.50 2.49
C ASN A 160 12.48 -13.72 1.29
N THR A 161 11.99 -12.52 1.51
CA THR A 161 11.33 -11.72 0.45
C THR A 161 11.70 -10.25 0.59
N ALA A 162 11.95 -9.62 -0.55
CA ALA A 162 12.04 -8.17 -0.68
C ALA A 162 10.96 -7.66 -1.65
N VAL A 163 10.51 -6.44 -1.45
CA VAL A 163 9.59 -5.73 -2.35
C VAL A 163 10.19 -4.38 -2.68
N LEU A 164 10.22 -4.07 -3.96
CA LEU A 164 10.72 -2.79 -4.47
C LEU A 164 9.59 -2.12 -5.26
N THR A 165 9.35 -0.87 -4.99
CA THR A 165 8.43 -0.01 -5.75
C THR A 165 9.18 1.18 -6.29
N LEU A 166 8.91 1.51 -7.53
CA LEU A 166 9.34 2.75 -8.17
C LEU A 166 8.14 3.37 -8.87
N GLY A 167 7.99 4.67 -8.74
CA GLY A 167 6.91 5.39 -9.38
C GLY A 167 7.27 6.83 -9.69
N VAL A 168 6.38 7.44 -10.46
CA VAL A 168 6.40 8.85 -10.80
C VAL A 168 5.03 9.44 -10.50
N GLY A 169 4.98 10.70 -10.09
CA GLY A 169 3.72 11.37 -9.81
C GLY A 169 3.89 12.88 -9.68
N ASP A 170 2.77 13.58 -9.72
CA ASP A 170 2.64 15.00 -9.44
C ASP A 170 2.04 15.24 -8.03
N GLY A 171 1.57 16.44 -7.75
CA GLY A 171 0.95 16.81 -6.48
C GLY A 171 1.86 16.48 -5.30
N ARG A 172 1.39 15.64 -4.37
CA ARG A 172 2.14 15.28 -3.15
C ARG A 172 3.47 14.53 -3.37
N PHE A 173 3.81 14.17 -4.62
CA PHE A 173 5.08 13.54 -4.98
C PHE A 173 6.11 14.55 -5.51
N ARG A 174 5.74 15.84 -5.61
CA ARG A 174 6.67 16.93 -5.97
C ARG A 174 7.81 17.02 -4.96
N PHE A 175 8.98 17.48 -5.41
CA PHE A 175 10.05 17.83 -4.47
C PHE A 175 9.63 19.06 -3.65
N GLU A 176 10.15 19.17 -2.43
CA GLU A 176 9.83 20.28 -1.53
C GLU A 176 10.08 21.66 -2.16
N GLU A 177 11.17 21.80 -2.92
CA GLU A 177 11.50 23.04 -3.63
C GLU A 177 10.47 23.40 -4.70
N ASP A 178 9.96 22.40 -5.43
CA ASP A 178 8.96 22.60 -6.47
C ASP A 178 7.58 22.89 -5.86
N ASP A 179 7.29 22.26 -4.73
CA ASP A 179 6.05 22.49 -3.97
C ASP A 179 6.02 23.90 -3.37
N ALA A 180 7.12 24.33 -2.75
CA ALA A 180 7.28 25.67 -2.21
C ALA A 180 7.19 26.79 -3.28
N ASP A 181 7.59 26.50 -4.51
CA ASP A 181 7.53 27.42 -5.67
C ASP A 181 6.22 27.28 -6.47
N ASP A 182 5.26 26.44 -6.04
CA ASP A 182 4.00 26.12 -6.72
C ASP A 182 4.20 25.66 -8.18
N LYS A 183 5.26 24.90 -8.42
CA LYS A 183 5.57 24.33 -9.74
C LYS A 183 4.89 23.00 -9.94
N GLU A 184 4.14 22.84 -11.02
CA GLU A 184 3.60 21.58 -11.46
C GLU A 184 4.71 20.71 -12.08
N THR A 185 5.33 19.83 -11.27
CA THR A 185 6.37 18.92 -11.71
C THR A 185 5.99 17.46 -11.49
N ILE A 186 6.58 16.58 -12.27
CA ILE A 186 6.46 15.12 -12.10
C ILE A 186 7.76 14.61 -11.52
N ASN A 187 7.71 14.02 -10.35
CA ASN A 187 8.88 13.56 -9.63
C ASN A 187 8.82 12.08 -9.30
N LEU A 188 9.93 11.54 -8.84
CA LEU A 188 10.12 10.14 -8.51
C LEU A 188 9.77 9.86 -7.05
N PHE A 189 9.08 8.76 -6.82
CA PHE A 189 8.96 8.16 -5.50
C PHE A 189 9.41 6.69 -5.53
N ALA A 190 9.82 6.16 -4.40
CA ALA A 190 10.29 4.79 -4.29
C ALA A 190 9.98 4.18 -2.93
N ALA A 191 9.88 2.85 -2.88
CA ALA A 191 9.82 2.10 -1.63
C ALA A 191 10.63 0.82 -1.71
N ALA A 192 11.19 0.41 -0.57
CA ALA A 192 11.83 -0.87 -0.38
C ALA A 192 11.34 -1.50 0.94
N GLY A 193 10.86 -2.73 0.86
CA GLY A 193 10.45 -3.53 2.00
C GLY A 193 11.22 -4.84 2.05
N ALA A 194 11.65 -5.27 3.24
CA ALA A 194 12.27 -6.56 3.46
C ALA A 194 11.54 -7.31 4.57
N ARG A 195 11.11 -8.53 4.30
CA ARG A 195 10.48 -9.39 5.30
C ARG A 195 11.54 -9.99 6.21
N VAL A 196 11.62 -9.50 7.44
CA VAL A 196 12.58 -9.97 8.46
C VAL A 196 12.14 -11.30 9.06
N THR A 197 10.84 -11.44 9.31
CA THR A 197 10.19 -12.69 9.74
C THR A 197 8.88 -12.86 8.98
N PRO A 198 8.19 -14.00 9.04
CA PRO A 198 6.88 -14.14 8.40
C PRO A 198 5.84 -13.10 8.80
N GLN A 199 6.02 -12.44 9.95
CA GLN A 199 5.06 -11.49 10.52
C GLN A 199 5.58 -10.05 10.58
N VAL A 200 6.87 -9.83 10.28
CA VAL A 200 7.52 -8.51 10.40
C VAL A 200 8.24 -8.15 9.10
N SER A 201 8.01 -6.95 8.61
CA SER A 201 8.81 -6.32 7.57
C SER A 201 9.42 -5.02 8.06
N LEU A 202 10.61 -4.71 7.60
CA LEU A 202 11.16 -3.35 7.63
C LEU A 202 10.91 -2.71 6.28
N VAL A 203 10.54 -1.45 6.31
CA VAL A 203 10.15 -0.68 5.13
C VAL A 203 10.85 0.67 5.18
N ALA A 204 11.31 1.14 4.03
CA ALA A 204 11.71 2.53 3.82
C ALA A 204 11.09 3.02 2.51
N ASP A 205 10.65 4.26 2.48
CA ASP A 205 10.18 4.90 1.26
C ASP A 205 10.56 6.38 1.18
N TRP A 206 10.62 6.86 -0.05
CA TRP A 206 10.85 8.23 -0.45
C TRP A 206 9.65 8.71 -1.24
N THR A 207 9.00 9.77 -0.77
CA THR A 207 7.77 10.32 -1.37
C THR A 207 8.00 11.35 -2.46
N GLY A 208 9.21 11.81 -2.65
CA GLY A 208 9.59 13.05 -3.34
C GLY A 208 10.06 14.12 -2.33
N GLN A 209 9.50 14.13 -1.15
CA GLN A 209 9.78 15.08 -0.07
C GLN A 209 10.34 14.38 1.17
N ASP A 210 9.64 13.36 1.66
CA ASP A 210 9.95 12.67 2.91
C ASP A 210 10.73 11.37 2.68
N LEU A 211 11.78 11.15 3.44
CA LEU A 211 12.33 9.83 3.67
C LEU A 211 11.69 9.22 4.92
N ASN A 212 11.00 8.11 4.76
CA ASN A 212 10.30 7.42 5.83
C ASN A 212 10.90 6.05 6.09
N ALA A 213 10.85 5.58 7.34
CA ALA A 213 11.18 4.20 7.69
C ALA A 213 10.23 3.66 8.76
N ALA A 214 9.87 2.40 8.66
CA ALA A 214 8.94 1.76 9.56
C ALA A 214 9.17 0.26 9.72
N ALA A 215 8.64 -0.27 10.82
CA ALA A 215 8.38 -1.69 11.00
C ALA A 215 6.89 -1.96 10.83
N SER A 216 6.55 -2.93 10.00
CA SER A 216 5.18 -3.38 9.78
C SER A 216 5.01 -4.81 10.28
N LEU A 217 3.91 -5.06 10.99
CA LEU A 217 3.63 -6.31 11.67
C LEU A 217 2.25 -6.84 11.31
N THR A 218 2.14 -8.16 11.23
CA THR A 218 0.88 -8.90 11.23
C THR A 218 0.78 -9.68 12.54
N PRO A 219 0.30 -9.06 13.65
CA PRO A 219 0.41 -9.62 14.99
C PRO A 219 -0.42 -10.91 15.16
N LEU A 220 -1.49 -11.03 14.39
CA LEU A 220 -2.44 -12.14 14.51
C LEU A 220 -2.44 -12.95 13.21
N ARG A 221 -2.02 -14.22 13.28
CA ARG A 221 -1.92 -15.09 12.09
C ARG A 221 -3.26 -15.40 11.41
N HIS A 222 -4.37 -15.22 12.11
CA HIS A 222 -5.71 -15.60 11.65
C HIS A 222 -6.62 -14.40 11.37
N ILE A 223 -6.21 -13.20 11.78
CA ILE A 223 -6.97 -11.96 11.56
C ILE A 223 -6.15 -11.08 10.61
N PRO A 224 -6.75 -10.59 9.52
CA PRO A 224 -6.07 -9.79 8.52
C PRO A 224 -5.83 -8.35 8.99
N VAL A 225 -5.10 -8.20 10.08
CA VAL A 225 -4.68 -6.92 10.65
C VAL A 225 -3.21 -6.69 10.38
N VAL A 226 -2.89 -5.51 9.91
CA VAL A 226 -1.53 -5.01 9.72
C VAL A 226 -1.35 -3.77 10.59
N VAL A 227 -0.30 -3.75 11.40
CA VAL A 227 0.10 -2.60 12.21
C VAL A 227 1.45 -2.11 11.70
N THR A 228 1.59 -0.82 11.47
CA THR A 228 2.86 -0.21 11.08
C THR A 228 3.20 0.90 12.05
N ILE A 229 4.46 0.93 12.50
CA ILE A 229 5.01 1.97 13.35
C ILE A 229 6.32 2.46 12.73
N GLY A 230 6.50 3.75 12.64
CA GLY A 230 7.67 4.32 12.00
C GLY A 230 7.83 5.81 12.23
N LEU A 231 8.79 6.35 11.49
CA LEU A 231 9.11 7.77 11.45
C LEU A 231 9.02 8.25 10.01
N ALA A 232 8.34 9.35 9.81
CA ALA A 232 8.36 10.11 8.57
C ALA A 232 9.37 11.26 8.68
N ASP A 233 9.84 11.72 7.52
CA ASP A 233 10.79 12.82 7.38
C ASP A 233 12.08 12.65 8.20
N LEU A 234 12.73 11.50 8.03
CA LEU A 234 14.00 11.20 8.70
C LEU A 234 15.14 12.15 8.32
N THR A 235 15.06 12.78 7.16
CA THR A 235 16.04 13.75 6.68
C THR A 235 15.77 15.16 7.17
N GLY A 236 14.57 15.45 7.68
CA GLY A 236 14.13 16.77 8.07
C GLY A 236 14.02 17.75 6.90
N SER A 237 13.94 17.26 5.66
CA SER A 237 13.94 18.07 4.44
C SER A 237 12.54 18.56 4.05
N ALA A 238 11.49 17.93 4.56
CA ALA A 238 10.10 18.22 4.20
C ALA A 238 9.28 18.62 5.42
N GLY A 239 9.73 19.65 6.11
CA GLY A 239 9.08 20.16 7.30
C GLY A 239 10.10 20.45 8.40
N ASP A 240 9.72 20.23 9.63
CA ASP A 240 10.43 20.55 10.86
C ASP A 240 11.04 19.33 11.55
N GLY A 241 11.30 18.23 10.79
CA GLY A 241 12.01 17.02 11.21
C GLY A 241 11.10 15.81 11.46
N ALA A 242 11.70 14.76 11.98
CA ALA A 242 11.08 13.43 12.06
C ALA A 242 9.77 13.43 12.87
N ARG A 243 8.76 12.72 12.32
CA ARG A 243 7.42 12.58 12.89
C ARG A 243 7.09 11.12 13.14
N LEU A 244 6.51 10.81 14.30
CA LEU A 244 5.96 9.48 14.58
C LEU A 244 4.75 9.23 13.68
N ILE A 245 4.74 8.08 13.04
CA ILE A 245 3.59 7.58 12.28
C ILE A 245 3.19 6.20 12.78
N LEU A 246 1.88 6.01 12.91
CA LEU A 246 1.24 4.74 13.24
C LEU A 246 0.16 4.44 12.21
N SER A 247 0.04 3.21 11.77
CA SER A 247 -1.10 2.82 10.95
C SER A 247 -1.64 1.45 11.33
N LEU A 248 -2.94 1.30 11.11
CA LEU A 248 -3.68 0.07 11.28
C LEU A 248 -4.43 -0.22 9.97
N GLY A 249 -4.18 -1.37 9.38
CA GLY A 249 -4.87 -1.85 8.19
C GLY A 249 -5.66 -3.13 8.49
N TYR A 250 -6.84 -3.23 7.90
CA TYR A 250 -7.67 -4.43 7.93
C TYR A 250 -8.24 -4.69 6.55
N GLY A 251 -8.21 -5.93 6.12
CA GLY A 251 -8.73 -6.32 4.84
C GLY A 251 -9.75 -7.45 4.94
N LEU A 252 -10.76 -7.46 4.07
CA LEU A 252 -11.85 -8.43 4.06
C LEU A 252 -12.19 -8.85 2.64
N ALA A 253 -12.27 -10.16 2.39
CA ALA A 253 -12.87 -10.69 1.16
C ALA A 253 -14.36 -11.00 1.41
N LEU A 254 -15.23 -10.32 0.69
CA LEU A 254 -16.68 -10.52 0.74
C LEU A 254 -17.13 -11.73 -0.09
N ARG A 255 -16.35 -12.10 -1.10
CA ARG A 255 -16.57 -13.28 -1.95
C ARG A 255 -15.23 -13.91 -2.31
N GLN A 256 -15.19 -15.25 -2.40
CA GLN A 256 -14.08 -15.90 -3.09
C GLN A 256 -14.24 -15.58 -4.59
N PRO A 257 -13.21 -15.05 -5.27
CA PRO A 257 -13.24 -14.97 -6.71
C PRO A 257 -13.31 -16.38 -7.27
N PHE A 258 -14.26 -16.60 -8.17
CA PHE A 258 -14.42 -17.85 -8.93
C PHE A 258 -13.21 -18.12 -9.83
#